data_d13d464c1ec22fb6229513330fd21bd2
#
_entry.id   d13d464c1ec22fb6229513330fd21bd2
#
_cell.length_a   1.000
_cell.length_b   1.000
_cell.length_c   1.000
_cell.angle_alpha   90.00
_cell.angle_beta   90.00
_cell.angle_gamma   90.00
#
_symmetry.space_group_name_H-M   'P 1'
#
loop_
_entity.id
_entity.type
_entity.pdbx_description
1 polymer ?
#
loop_
_entity_poly.entity_id
_entity_poly.type
_entity_poly.pdbx_seq_one_letter_code
_entity_poly.pdbx_strand_id
1 'polypeptide(L)'
;MADAQQFSYEGLFSAHAPVTTRGGNRHAKYDFAVAYPDPETLPLDGLMESLKVALDREGRDLAFYPVAAGLPSLRQFVAEKLERDRDMKVSVDDIILTSGSGEGIAMLIQALTDPGDVILTEEFVYLGTLRQMRLWGGDVRGFKCDEQGMVPESLEETIKEAQ
;
A
#
# COMPACT_ATOMS: atom_id res chain seq x y z
N MET A 1 -42.90 -1.91 24.55
CA MET A 1 -41.69 -2.07 23.71
C MET A 1 -40.64 -1.17 24.33
N ALA A 2 -39.58 -1.74 24.89
CA ALA A 2 -38.52 -0.94 25.46
C ALA A 2 -37.81 -0.22 24.30
N ASP A 3 -37.72 1.11 24.40
CA ASP A 3 -36.91 1.93 23.49
C ASP A 3 -35.50 1.38 23.46
N ALA A 4 -35.06 0.82 22.34
CA ALA A 4 -33.69 0.41 22.14
C ALA A 4 -32.87 1.71 22.15
N GLN A 5 -32.24 2.00 23.27
CA GLN A 5 -31.35 3.14 23.42
C GLN A 5 -30.26 3.02 22.35
N GLN A 6 -30.29 3.92 21.38
CA GLN A 6 -29.36 3.88 20.26
C GLN A 6 -27.92 4.10 20.82
N PHE A 7 -27.05 3.11 20.66
CA PHE A 7 -25.69 3.19 21.14
C PHE A 7 -24.93 4.32 20.41
N SER A 8 -24.30 5.20 21.17
CA SER A 8 -23.47 6.28 20.61
C SER A 8 -22.00 5.87 20.57
N TYR A 9 -21.37 6.08 19.43
CA TYR A 9 -19.93 5.90 19.24
C TYR A 9 -19.15 7.18 19.54
N GLU A 10 -19.80 8.25 19.95
CA GLU A 10 -19.18 9.53 20.27
C GLU A 10 -18.14 9.35 21.40
N GLY A 11 -16.92 9.85 21.17
CA GLY A 11 -15.82 9.73 22.12
C GLY A 11 -15.11 8.38 22.16
N LEU A 12 -15.54 7.36 21.35
CA LEU A 12 -14.88 6.05 21.31
C LEU A 12 -13.78 5.96 20.25
N PHE A 13 -13.76 6.89 19.29
CA PHE A 13 -12.74 6.86 18.25
C PHE A 13 -11.42 7.48 18.71
N SER A 14 -10.32 6.85 18.31
CA SER A 14 -8.98 7.42 18.45
C SER A 14 -8.88 8.76 17.72
N ALA A 15 -8.04 9.68 18.22
CA ALA A 15 -7.69 10.91 17.51
C ALA A 15 -7.09 10.65 16.12
N HIS A 16 -6.52 9.47 15.90
CA HIS A 16 -5.96 9.02 14.62
C HIS A 16 -6.93 8.20 13.77
N ALA A 17 -8.19 8.06 14.20
CA ALA A 17 -9.18 7.33 13.41
C ALA A 17 -9.34 7.96 12.02
N PRO A 18 -9.29 7.17 10.94
CA PRO A 18 -9.40 7.70 9.59
C PRO A 18 -10.78 8.33 9.37
N VAL A 19 -10.78 9.54 8.83
CA VAL A 19 -12.03 10.19 8.43
C VAL A 19 -12.67 9.43 7.28
N THR A 20 -13.95 9.08 7.41
CA THR A 20 -14.71 8.44 6.34
C THR A 20 -14.77 9.37 5.13
N THR A 21 -14.20 8.99 4.01
CA THR A 21 -14.33 9.70 2.74
C THR A 21 -15.43 9.02 1.91
N ARG A 22 -16.35 9.82 1.36
CA ARG A 22 -17.28 9.28 0.36
C ARG A 22 -16.50 8.86 -0.86
N GLY A 23 -16.74 7.65 -1.37
CA GLY A 23 -16.14 7.16 -2.61
C GLY A 23 -16.47 8.09 -3.78
N GLY A 24 -15.56 8.20 -4.75
CA GLY A 24 -15.79 8.92 -5.99
C GLY A 24 -16.91 8.30 -6.84
N ASN A 25 -17.43 9.06 -7.78
CA ASN A 25 -18.40 8.56 -8.75
C ASN A 25 -17.65 7.79 -9.86
N ARG A 26 -17.65 6.47 -9.81
CA ARG A 26 -16.99 5.58 -10.81
C ARG A 26 -17.47 5.77 -12.26
N HIS A 27 -18.57 6.49 -12.46
CA HIS A 27 -19.16 6.74 -13.77
C HIS A 27 -19.14 8.23 -14.13
N ALA A 28 -18.28 9.03 -13.50
CA ALA A 28 -18.07 10.40 -13.92
C ALA A 28 -17.49 10.42 -15.35
N LYS A 29 -17.99 11.34 -16.19
CA LYS A 29 -17.51 11.48 -17.58
C LYS A 29 -15.99 11.76 -17.63
N TYR A 30 -15.49 12.50 -16.63
CA TYR A 30 -14.07 12.78 -16.45
C TYR A 30 -13.75 12.53 -14.97
N ASP A 31 -13.05 11.44 -14.69
CA ASP A 31 -12.59 11.09 -13.35
C ASP A 31 -11.06 11.13 -13.32
N PHE A 32 -10.51 12.13 -12.64
CA PHE A 32 -9.08 12.30 -12.44
C PHE A 32 -8.66 11.94 -11.01
N ALA A 33 -9.58 11.40 -10.20
CA ALA A 33 -9.31 11.12 -8.79
C ALA A 33 -8.58 9.80 -8.57
N VAL A 34 -8.90 8.78 -9.38
CA VAL A 34 -8.32 7.44 -9.23
C VAL A 34 -7.89 6.90 -10.60
N ALA A 35 -6.65 6.47 -10.70
CA ALA A 35 -6.14 5.80 -11.89
C ALA A 35 -6.60 4.33 -11.88
N TYR A 36 -7.72 4.05 -12.54
CA TYR A 36 -8.20 2.68 -12.78
C TYR A 36 -7.53 2.10 -14.03
N PRO A 37 -7.25 0.79 -14.06
CA PRO A 37 -6.92 0.12 -15.33
C PRO A 37 -8.10 0.20 -16.29
N ASP A 38 -7.81 0.13 -17.59
CA ASP A 38 -8.85 0.03 -18.60
C ASP A 38 -9.61 -1.30 -18.43
N PRO A 39 -10.92 -1.28 -18.18
CA PRO A 39 -11.70 -2.50 -17.95
C PRO A 39 -11.66 -3.47 -19.12
N GLU A 40 -11.51 -2.98 -20.37
CA GLU A 40 -11.48 -3.81 -21.57
C GLU A 40 -10.16 -4.57 -21.74
N THR A 41 -9.10 -4.14 -21.05
CA THR A 41 -7.79 -4.82 -21.10
C THR A 41 -7.62 -5.89 -20.01
N LEU A 42 -8.63 -6.12 -19.17
CA LEU A 42 -8.54 -7.13 -18.12
C LEU A 42 -8.55 -8.54 -18.72
N PRO A 43 -7.54 -9.38 -18.43
CA PRO A 43 -7.44 -10.72 -18.99
C PRO A 43 -8.34 -11.72 -18.24
N LEU A 44 -9.66 -11.52 -18.28
CA LEU A 44 -10.62 -12.27 -17.45
C LEU A 44 -10.57 -13.78 -17.72
N ASP A 45 -10.48 -14.20 -19.00
CA ASP A 45 -10.41 -15.62 -19.35
C ASP A 45 -9.10 -16.25 -18.82
N GLY A 46 -7.97 -15.54 -18.95
CA GLY A 46 -6.69 -15.99 -18.41
C GLY A 46 -6.69 -16.09 -16.87
N LEU A 47 -7.41 -15.19 -16.20
CA LEU A 47 -7.58 -15.26 -14.74
C LEU A 47 -8.41 -16.49 -14.34
N MET A 48 -9.48 -16.80 -15.06
CA MET A 48 -10.30 -17.99 -14.79
C MET A 48 -9.53 -19.28 -15.02
N GLU A 49 -8.75 -19.38 -16.10
CA GLU A 49 -7.90 -20.53 -16.37
C GLU A 49 -6.80 -20.67 -15.29
N SER A 50 -6.13 -19.59 -14.93
CA SER A 50 -5.12 -19.59 -13.88
C SER A 50 -5.69 -19.99 -12.52
N LEU A 51 -6.91 -19.53 -12.18
CA LEU A 51 -7.58 -19.92 -10.95
C LEU A 51 -7.86 -21.44 -10.94
N LYS A 52 -8.35 -21.99 -12.04
CA LYS A 52 -8.59 -23.43 -12.12
C LYS A 52 -7.30 -24.23 -11.90
N VAL A 53 -6.20 -23.86 -12.57
CA VAL A 53 -4.89 -24.50 -12.40
C VAL A 53 -4.40 -24.41 -10.95
N ALA A 54 -4.56 -23.23 -10.32
CA ALA A 54 -4.17 -23.03 -8.93
C ALA A 54 -4.99 -23.92 -7.98
N LEU A 55 -6.31 -24.01 -8.17
CA LEU A 55 -7.18 -24.88 -7.36
C LEU A 55 -6.85 -26.37 -7.55
N ASP A 56 -6.56 -26.79 -8.76
CA ASP A 56 -6.16 -28.18 -9.05
C ASP A 56 -4.79 -28.50 -8.40
N ARG A 57 -3.88 -27.54 -8.31
CA ARG A 57 -2.53 -27.70 -7.73
C ARG A 57 -2.53 -27.62 -6.20
N GLU A 58 -3.12 -26.56 -5.64
CA GLU A 58 -3.11 -26.27 -4.21
C GLU A 58 -4.18 -27.09 -3.46
N GLY A 59 -5.30 -27.36 -4.13
CA GLY A 59 -6.34 -28.23 -3.62
C GLY A 59 -6.84 -27.86 -2.23
N ARG A 60 -6.79 -28.84 -1.32
CA ARG A 60 -7.26 -28.68 0.07
C ARG A 60 -6.32 -27.88 0.96
N ASP A 61 -5.09 -27.61 0.53
CA ASP A 61 -4.11 -26.84 1.29
C ASP A 61 -4.55 -25.37 1.46
N LEU A 62 -5.46 -24.91 0.59
CA LEU A 62 -6.12 -23.61 0.75
C LEU A 62 -6.95 -23.48 2.05
N ALA A 63 -7.26 -24.59 2.73
CA ALA A 63 -7.93 -24.56 4.04
C ALA A 63 -6.99 -24.18 5.20
N PHE A 64 -5.70 -24.17 4.98
CA PHE A 64 -4.71 -23.83 6.00
C PHE A 64 -4.29 -22.35 5.90
N TYR A 65 -3.88 -21.78 7.04
CA TYR A 65 -3.30 -20.43 7.05
C TYR A 65 -1.99 -20.43 6.24
N PRO A 66 -1.81 -19.44 5.35
CA PRO A 66 -0.57 -19.33 4.61
C PRO A 66 0.61 -18.96 5.52
N VAL A 67 1.83 -19.18 5.03
CA VAL A 67 3.04 -18.66 5.66
C VAL A 67 2.95 -17.11 5.70
N ALA A 68 3.33 -16.49 6.81
CA ALA A 68 3.20 -15.05 7.01
C ALA A 68 3.88 -14.20 5.92
N ALA A 69 5.01 -14.65 5.39
CA ALA A 69 5.71 -13.98 4.28
C ALA A 69 5.03 -14.20 2.90
N GLY A 70 3.99 -15.00 2.84
CA GLY A 70 3.29 -15.35 1.60
C GLY A 70 3.72 -16.68 1.00
N LEU A 71 3.01 -17.11 -0.05
CA LEU A 71 3.18 -18.40 -0.70
C LEU A 71 4.62 -18.60 -1.22
N PRO A 72 5.35 -19.66 -0.78
CA PRO A 72 6.74 -19.86 -1.15
C PRO A 72 6.99 -19.93 -2.66
N SER A 73 6.11 -20.61 -3.41
CA SER A 73 6.21 -20.70 -4.88
C SER A 73 6.10 -19.34 -5.57
N LEU A 74 5.26 -18.44 -5.06
CA LEU A 74 5.14 -17.09 -5.61
C LEU A 74 6.36 -16.22 -5.24
N ARG A 75 6.88 -16.34 -4.03
CA ARG A 75 8.12 -15.66 -3.61
C ARG A 75 9.31 -16.11 -4.46
N GLN A 76 9.43 -17.42 -4.74
CA GLN A 76 10.43 -17.97 -5.65
C GLN A 76 10.29 -17.38 -7.06
N PHE A 77 9.08 -17.36 -7.61
CA PHE A 77 8.81 -16.74 -8.91
C PHE A 77 9.21 -15.26 -8.95
N VAL A 78 8.95 -14.51 -7.87
CA VAL A 78 9.35 -13.09 -7.78
C VAL A 78 10.87 -12.96 -7.78
N ALA A 79 11.61 -13.77 -7.03
CA ALA A 79 13.08 -13.77 -7.01
C ALA A 79 13.65 -14.03 -8.41
N GLU A 80 13.16 -15.08 -9.09
CA GLU A 80 13.57 -15.42 -10.45
C GLU A 80 13.23 -14.31 -11.47
N LYS A 81 12.06 -13.67 -11.31
CA LYS A 81 11.65 -12.55 -12.14
C LYS A 81 12.55 -11.34 -11.96
N LEU A 82 12.92 -11.01 -10.73
CA LEU A 82 13.84 -9.90 -10.43
C LEU A 82 15.23 -10.15 -11.01
N GLU A 83 15.74 -11.36 -10.91
CA GLU A 83 17.03 -11.71 -11.52
C GLU A 83 16.96 -11.63 -13.05
N ARG A 84 15.93 -12.23 -13.67
CA ARG A 84 15.78 -12.25 -15.13
C ARG A 84 15.53 -10.87 -15.75
N ASP A 85 14.64 -10.06 -15.13
CA ASP A 85 14.13 -8.84 -15.75
C ASP A 85 14.90 -7.59 -15.29
N ARG A 86 15.65 -7.67 -14.18
CA ARG A 86 16.32 -6.53 -13.54
C ARG A 86 17.77 -6.78 -13.13
N ASP A 87 18.30 -7.98 -13.35
CA ASP A 87 19.62 -8.41 -12.89
C ASP A 87 19.81 -8.23 -11.37
N MET A 88 18.71 -8.39 -10.61
CA MET A 88 18.67 -8.28 -9.16
C MET A 88 18.58 -9.66 -8.52
N LYS A 89 19.65 -10.07 -7.85
CA LYS A 89 19.68 -11.31 -7.06
C LYS A 89 19.17 -11.03 -5.65
N VAL A 90 18.01 -11.59 -5.33
CA VAL A 90 17.36 -11.47 -4.01
C VAL A 90 17.12 -12.86 -3.45
N SER A 91 17.36 -13.05 -2.16
CA SER A 91 16.96 -14.28 -1.49
C SER A 91 15.43 -14.37 -1.41
N VAL A 92 14.88 -15.56 -1.58
CA VAL A 92 13.45 -15.82 -1.37
C VAL A 92 13.02 -15.44 0.05
N ASP A 93 13.93 -15.53 1.02
CA ASP A 93 13.66 -15.18 2.41
C ASP A 93 13.61 -13.67 2.67
N ASP A 94 14.12 -12.85 1.74
CA ASP A 94 14.04 -11.39 1.79
C ASP A 94 12.78 -10.84 1.11
N ILE A 95 11.88 -11.72 0.64
CA ILE A 95 10.65 -11.34 -0.07
C ILE A 95 9.43 -11.59 0.81
N ILE A 96 8.62 -10.55 0.99
CA ILE A 96 7.31 -10.61 1.61
C ILE A 96 6.25 -10.22 0.58
N LEU A 97 5.18 -11.01 0.50
CA LEU A 97 4.02 -10.68 -0.34
C LEU A 97 3.03 -9.84 0.45
N THR A 98 2.52 -8.78 -0.18
CA THR A 98 1.55 -7.87 0.41
C THR A 98 0.32 -7.71 -0.49
N SER A 99 -0.81 -7.32 0.09
CA SER A 99 -2.04 -7.02 -0.65
C SER A 99 -1.94 -5.62 -1.29
N GLY A 100 -1.01 -5.48 -2.22
CA GLY A 100 -0.69 -4.23 -2.91
C GLY A 100 0.35 -3.39 -2.17
N SER A 101 0.84 -2.35 -2.85
CA SER A 101 1.89 -1.45 -2.34
C SER A 101 1.48 -0.69 -1.07
N GLY A 102 0.19 -0.43 -0.89
CA GLY A 102 -0.31 0.28 0.30
C GLY A 102 -0.02 -0.48 1.60
N GLU A 103 -0.19 -1.81 1.62
CA GLU A 103 0.15 -2.63 2.78
C GLU A 103 1.67 -2.66 3.01
N GLY A 104 2.45 -2.82 1.94
CA GLY A 104 3.91 -2.79 2.04
C GLY A 104 4.44 -1.48 2.64
N ILE A 105 3.91 -0.35 2.18
CA ILE A 105 4.25 0.97 2.71
C ILE A 105 3.85 1.08 4.19
N ALA A 106 2.64 0.64 4.55
CA ALA A 106 2.18 0.67 5.94
C ALA A 106 3.08 -0.17 6.86
N MET A 107 3.49 -1.36 6.41
CA MET A 107 4.40 -2.23 7.16
C MET A 107 5.77 -1.58 7.36
N LEU A 108 6.32 -0.91 6.33
CA LEU A 108 7.59 -0.21 6.43
C LEU A 108 7.52 0.96 7.41
N ILE A 109 6.46 1.77 7.35
CA ILE A 109 6.26 2.88 8.27
C ILE A 109 6.19 2.34 9.71
N GLN A 110 5.37 1.31 9.96
CA GLN A 110 5.25 0.69 11.29
C GLN A 110 6.55 0.12 11.83
N ALA A 111 7.39 -0.41 10.94
CA ALA A 111 8.65 -1.06 11.34
C ALA A 111 9.80 -0.07 11.56
N LEU A 112 9.75 1.10 10.93
CA LEU A 112 10.90 2.02 10.84
C LEU A 112 10.67 3.37 11.52
N THR A 113 9.43 3.70 11.92
CA THR A 113 9.11 5.02 12.49
C THR A 113 8.30 4.91 13.78
N ASP A 114 8.63 5.78 14.73
CA ASP A 114 7.84 6.05 15.92
C ASP A 114 6.93 7.28 15.72
N PRO A 115 5.83 7.42 16.47
CA PRO A 115 5.00 8.62 16.42
C PRO A 115 5.82 9.89 16.73
N GLY A 116 5.79 10.86 15.83
CA GLY A 116 6.56 12.09 15.92
C GLY A 116 7.85 12.11 15.12
N ASP A 117 8.28 10.96 14.58
CA ASP A 117 9.43 10.93 13.67
C ASP A 117 9.13 11.70 12.39
N VAL A 118 10.16 12.37 11.87
CA VAL A 118 10.07 13.10 10.61
C VAL A 118 10.16 12.12 9.44
N ILE A 119 9.15 12.16 8.58
CA ILE A 119 9.11 11.40 7.32
C ILE A 119 9.24 12.40 6.17
N LEU A 120 10.32 12.28 5.41
CA LEU A 120 10.56 13.10 4.24
C LEU A 120 9.92 12.47 3.00
N THR A 121 9.24 13.29 2.19
CA THR A 121 8.60 12.85 0.96
C THR A 121 8.67 13.95 -0.10
N GLU A 122 8.41 13.58 -1.35
CA GLU A 122 8.21 14.57 -2.41
C GLU A 122 7.03 15.49 -2.07
N GLU A 123 7.09 16.75 -2.51
CA GLU A 123 6.03 17.74 -2.31
C GLU A 123 4.67 17.23 -2.85
N PHE A 124 4.70 16.51 -3.96
CA PHE A 124 3.54 15.88 -4.57
C PHE A 124 3.64 14.34 -4.44
N VAL A 125 3.00 13.79 -3.43
CA VAL A 125 2.98 12.36 -3.16
C VAL A 125 1.56 11.79 -3.27
N TYR A 126 1.44 10.52 -3.60
CA TYR A 126 0.16 9.83 -3.65
C TYR A 126 -0.58 9.94 -2.30
N LEU A 127 -1.84 10.39 -2.35
CA LEU A 127 -2.62 10.67 -1.15
C LEU A 127 -2.77 9.46 -0.21
N GLY A 128 -2.83 8.24 -0.76
CA GLY A 128 -2.89 7.01 0.03
C GLY A 128 -1.65 6.83 0.91
N THR A 129 -0.46 7.07 0.37
CA THR A 129 0.82 7.02 1.09
C THR A 129 0.87 8.10 2.17
N LEU A 130 0.50 9.34 1.84
CA LEU A 130 0.45 10.45 2.80
C LEU A 130 -0.48 10.14 3.99
N ARG A 131 -1.62 9.52 3.73
CA ARG A 131 -2.56 9.10 4.78
C ARG A 131 -1.94 8.05 5.70
N GLN A 132 -1.22 7.08 5.15
CA GLN A 132 -0.55 6.05 5.96
C GLN A 132 0.51 6.68 6.88
N MET A 133 1.36 7.55 6.35
CA MET A 133 2.39 8.24 7.15
C MET A 133 1.78 9.00 8.33
N ARG A 134 0.70 9.74 8.07
CA ARG A 134 0.00 10.52 9.12
C ARG A 134 -0.78 9.65 10.11
N LEU A 135 -1.35 8.53 9.64
CA LEU A 135 -2.09 7.59 10.49
C LEU A 135 -1.20 7.01 11.59
N TRP A 136 0.08 6.77 11.29
CA TRP A 136 1.08 6.27 12.23
C TRP A 136 1.79 7.36 13.02
N GLY A 137 1.32 8.62 12.91
CA GLY A 137 1.79 9.73 13.71
C GLY A 137 3.07 10.39 13.21
N GLY A 138 3.49 10.11 11.96
CA GLY A 138 4.67 10.75 11.38
C GLY A 138 4.49 12.25 11.13
N ASP A 139 5.53 13.04 11.40
CA ASP A 139 5.66 14.45 10.97
C ASP A 139 6.13 14.46 9.51
N VAL A 140 5.18 14.59 8.58
CA VAL A 140 5.46 14.50 7.14
C VAL A 140 5.86 15.84 6.58
N ARG A 141 7.08 15.94 6.04
CA ARG A 141 7.64 17.13 5.43
C ARG A 141 7.99 16.90 3.96
N GLY A 142 7.58 17.84 3.09
CA GLY A 142 7.79 17.76 1.67
C GLY A 142 9.06 18.51 1.23
N PHE A 143 9.81 17.94 0.30
CA PHE A 143 10.88 18.60 -0.42
C PHE A 143 10.51 18.78 -1.91
N LYS A 144 11.11 19.74 -2.59
CA LYS A 144 10.82 20.06 -3.98
C LYS A 144 11.42 19.03 -4.94
N CYS A 145 10.69 18.79 -6.03
CA CYS A 145 11.16 18.07 -7.20
C CYS A 145 11.06 18.94 -8.45
N ASP A 146 11.91 18.68 -9.43
CA ASP A 146 11.88 19.25 -10.77
C ASP A 146 11.74 18.15 -11.84
N GLU A 147 11.97 18.49 -13.11
CA GLU A 147 11.86 17.56 -14.23
C GLU A 147 12.90 16.41 -14.17
N GLN A 148 13.95 16.54 -13.38
CA GLN A 148 15.00 15.55 -13.18
C GLN A 148 14.80 14.70 -11.90
N GLY A 149 13.79 15.05 -11.09
CA GLY A 149 13.46 14.39 -9.85
C GLY A 149 13.69 15.27 -8.62
N MET A 150 14.18 14.68 -7.55
CA MET A 150 14.44 15.36 -6.28
C MET A 150 15.50 16.47 -6.42
N VAL A 151 15.19 17.67 -5.90
CA VAL A 151 16.14 18.80 -5.78
C VAL A 151 16.97 18.62 -4.50
N PRO A 152 18.28 18.28 -4.59
CA PRO A 152 19.10 17.97 -3.42
C PRO A 152 19.16 19.10 -2.40
N GLU A 153 19.23 20.35 -2.84
CA GLU A 153 19.29 21.53 -1.98
C GLU A 153 18.03 21.66 -1.14
N SER A 154 16.86 21.40 -1.74
CA SER A 154 15.58 21.43 -1.01
C SER A 154 15.48 20.31 0.02
N LEU A 155 15.97 19.11 -0.31
CA LEU A 155 16.05 18.03 0.66
C LEU A 155 16.97 18.39 1.83
N GLU A 156 18.16 18.95 1.56
CA GLU A 156 19.11 19.36 2.59
C GLU A 156 18.52 20.43 3.52
N GLU A 157 17.80 21.42 2.97
CA GLU A 157 17.08 22.41 3.77
C GLU A 157 16.03 21.75 4.67
N THR A 158 15.20 20.87 4.10
CA THR A 158 14.15 20.18 4.86
C THR A 158 14.74 19.31 5.98
N ILE A 159 15.88 18.65 5.76
CA ILE A 159 16.60 17.89 6.79
C ILE A 159 17.10 18.81 7.91
N LYS A 160 17.69 19.97 7.58
CA LYS A 160 18.18 20.92 8.56
C LYS A 160 17.06 21.49 9.44
N GLU A 161 15.89 21.74 8.84
CA GLU A 161 14.69 22.20 9.56
C GLU A 161 14.08 21.13 10.47
N ALA A 162 14.41 19.86 10.22
CA ALA A 162 13.91 18.72 10.97
C ALA A 162 14.75 18.37 12.20
N GLN A 163 15.95 18.93 12.34
CA GLN A 163 16.88 18.74 13.46
C GLN A 163 16.63 19.72 14.58
#